data_0934fccd7d42c98acf5eef65d1a39230
#
_entry.id   0934fccd7d42c98acf5eef65d1a39230
#
_cell.length_a   1.000
_cell.length_b   1.000
_cell.length_c   1.000
_cell.angle_alpha   90.00
_cell.angle_beta   90.00
_cell.angle_gamma   90.00
#
_symmetry.space_group_name_H-M   'P 1'
#
loop_
_entity.id
_entity.type
_entity.pdbx_description
1 polymer ?
#
loop_
_entity_poly.entity_id
_entity_poly.type
_entity_poly.pdbx_seq_one_letter_code
_entity_poly.pdbx_strand_id
1 'polypeptide(L)'
;MDCKLHQKRIASVVCCLLLAIGMQAQSNQEWRDSLNAINQQIERSPYSVGLHLRKAAINLELQQWEFAIDEYKSILRHDEKNLTALFYRAYAYTHMRRYDLAKNDYNDILLEKPTHMEARLGLAYVYQLMGKRNDALDLLNIVVEQHPDSVGGYVARASLETDMKRYDEALYDWEECIKRDPDNTDYHLSYIDVLIAMGRKETARRELNKLSGRGVNQGALRGFYQRMK
;
A
#
# COMPACT_ATOMS: atom_id res chain seq x y z
N MET A 1 -19.05 10.85 -41.24
CA MET A 1 -17.86 9.99 -41.11
C MET A 1 -17.53 9.67 -39.64
N ASP A 2 -18.07 10.41 -38.70
CA ASP A 2 -17.75 10.29 -37.25
C ASP A 2 -18.41 9.10 -36.50
N CYS A 3 -19.56 8.63 -36.96
CA CYS A 3 -20.28 7.55 -36.25
C CYS A 3 -19.53 6.20 -36.28
N LYS A 4 -18.87 5.85 -37.38
CA LYS A 4 -18.07 4.62 -37.50
C LYS A 4 -16.77 4.66 -36.66
N LEU A 5 -16.20 5.85 -36.42
CA LEU A 5 -15.00 6.01 -35.60
C LEU A 5 -15.35 5.89 -34.11
N HIS A 6 -16.52 6.40 -33.71
CA HIS A 6 -17.03 6.30 -32.35
C HIS A 6 -17.39 4.86 -31.97
N GLN A 7 -18.05 4.12 -32.87
CA GLN A 7 -18.35 2.70 -32.72
C GLN A 7 -17.08 1.83 -32.59
N LYS A 8 -16.02 2.11 -33.37
CA LYS A 8 -14.73 1.38 -33.24
C LYS A 8 -14.02 1.65 -31.91
N ARG A 9 -14.09 2.88 -31.38
CA ARG A 9 -13.52 3.24 -30.09
C ARG A 9 -14.26 2.56 -28.92
N ILE A 10 -15.60 2.53 -28.96
CA ILE A 10 -16.42 1.83 -27.96
C ILE A 10 -16.14 0.33 -28.01
N ALA A 11 -16.08 -0.28 -29.18
CA ALA A 11 -15.76 -1.70 -29.34
C ALA A 11 -14.36 -2.05 -28.81
N SER A 12 -13.37 -1.17 -29.01
CA SER A 12 -12.01 -1.36 -28.48
C SER A 12 -11.96 -1.29 -26.96
N VAL A 13 -12.65 -0.33 -26.34
CA VAL A 13 -12.72 -0.19 -24.88
C VAL A 13 -13.45 -1.37 -24.25
N VAL A 14 -14.56 -1.81 -24.84
CA VAL A 14 -15.31 -2.98 -24.38
C VAL A 14 -14.46 -4.26 -24.51
N CYS A 15 -13.71 -4.42 -25.60
CA CYS A 15 -12.80 -5.55 -25.80
C CYS A 15 -11.67 -5.57 -24.76
N CYS A 16 -11.06 -4.42 -24.45
CA CYS A 16 -10.04 -4.31 -23.39
C CYS A 16 -10.60 -4.63 -21.99
N LEU A 17 -11.82 -4.18 -21.69
CA LEU A 17 -12.50 -4.51 -20.44
C LEU A 17 -12.83 -6.00 -20.34
N LEU A 18 -13.30 -6.63 -21.40
CA LEU A 18 -13.58 -8.07 -21.43
C LEU A 18 -12.31 -8.90 -21.30
N LEU A 19 -11.19 -8.49 -21.90
CA LEU A 19 -9.89 -9.13 -21.72
C LEU A 19 -9.37 -8.99 -20.30
N ALA A 20 -9.49 -7.83 -19.68
CA ALA A 20 -9.09 -7.63 -18.28
C ALA A 20 -9.92 -8.47 -17.32
N ILE A 21 -11.24 -8.56 -17.53
CA ILE A 21 -12.14 -9.42 -16.74
C ILE A 21 -11.80 -10.91 -16.96
N GLY A 22 -11.47 -11.30 -18.19
CA GLY A 22 -11.07 -12.67 -18.51
C GLY A 22 -9.75 -13.07 -17.83
N MET A 23 -8.75 -12.20 -17.81
CA MET A 23 -7.48 -12.44 -17.13
C MET A 23 -7.66 -12.54 -15.62
N GLN A 24 -8.50 -11.69 -15.02
CA GLN A 24 -8.81 -11.74 -13.59
C GLN A 24 -9.59 -13.01 -13.20
N ALA A 25 -10.53 -13.43 -14.06
CA ALA A 25 -11.27 -14.67 -13.85
C ALA A 25 -10.36 -15.91 -13.94
N GLN A 26 -9.42 -15.94 -14.87
CA GLN A 26 -8.44 -17.02 -15.00
C GLN A 26 -7.52 -17.10 -13.78
N SER A 27 -6.98 -15.95 -13.32
CA SER A 27 -6.18 -15.88 -12.10
C SER A 27 -6.96 -16.36 -10.87
N ASN A 28 -8.23 -15.98 -10.73
CA ASN A 28 -9.07 -16.44 -9.63
C ASN A 28 -9.33 -17.97 -9.69
N GLN A 29 -9.40 -18.57 -10.87
CA GLN A 29 -9.56 -20.01 -10.98
C GLN A 29 -8.28 -20.74 -10.54
N GLU A 30 -7.11 -20.26 -10.96
CA GLU A 30 -5.82 -20.81 -10.55
C GLU A 30 -5.63 -20.77 -9.02
N TRP A 31 -6.05 -19.67 -8.38
CA TRP A 31 -6.05 -19.57 -6.91
C TRP A 31 -6.98 -20.55 -6.24
N ARG A 32 -8.19 -20.77 -6.79
CA ARG A 32 -9.15 -21.78 -6.28
C ARG A 32 -8.61 -23.21 -6.41
N ASP A 33 -7.98 -23.53 -7.51
CA ASP A 33 -7.36 -24.86 -7.73
C ASP A 33 -6.20 -25.07 -6.74
N SER A 34 -5.42 -24.01 -6.49
CA SER A 34 -4.38 -24.00 -5.45
C SER A 34 -4.95 -24.22 -4.06
N LEU A 35 -6.09 -23.60 -3.71
CA LEU A 35 -6.77 -23.81 -2.42
C LEU A 35 -7.20 -25.26 -2.26
N ASN A 36 -7.76 -25.87 -3.31
CA ASN A 36 -8.18 -27.28 -3.27
C ASN A 36 -6.99 -28.21 -3.01
N ALA A 37 -5.87 -27.96 -3.70
CA ALA A 37 -4.64 -28.73 -3.50
C ALA A 37 -4.07 -28.58 -2.08
N ILE A 38 -4.08 -27.35 -1.53
CA ILE A 38 -3.61 -27.09 -0.17
C ILE A 38 -4.53 -27.73 0.86
N ASN A 39 -5.85 -27.69 0.68
CA ASN A 39 -6.81 -28.33 1.59
C ASN A 39 -6.53 -29.83 1.71
N GLN A 40 -6.28 -30.55 0.60
CA GLN A 40 -5.90 -31.96 0.63
C GLN A 40 -4.58 -32.22 1.38
N GLN A 41 -3.63 -31.28 1.32
CA GLN A 41 -2.38 -31.38 2.07
C GLN A 41 -2.61 -31.14 3.58
N ILE A 42 -3.48 -30.19 3.94
CA ILE A 42 -3.84 -29.91 5.33
C ILE A 42 -4.56 -31.10 5.96
N GLU A 43 -5.43 -31.80 5.24
CA GLU A 43 -6.05 -33.05 5.73
C GLU A 43 -5.03 -34.09 6.18
N ARG A 44 -3.88 -34.15 5.51
CA ARG A 44 -2.77 -35.09 5.87
C ARG A 44 -1.84 -34.52 6.94
N SER A 45 -1.78 -33.21 7.08
CA SER A 45 -0.89 -32.50 8.00
C SER A 45 -1.59 -31.30 8.64
N PRO A 46 -2.59 -31.50 9.50
CA PRO A 46 -3.52 -30.48 9.97
C PRO A 46 -2.90 -29.38 10.86
N TYR A 47 -1.68 -29.61 11.33
CA TYR A 47 -0.96 -28.63 12.18
C TYR A 47 0.23 -27.98 11.48
N SER A 48 0.35 -28.13 10.14
CA SER A 48 1.44 -27.55 9.40
C SER A 48 1.29 -26.03 9.25
N VAL A 49 2.07 -25.28 10.01
CA VAL A 49 2.11 -23.80 9.93
C VAL A 49 2.33 -23.32 8.49
N GLY A 50 3.25 -23.95 7.76
CA GLY A 50 3.55 -23.58 6.39
C GLY A 50 2.36 -23.74 5.43
N LEU A 51 1.54 -24.80 5.60
CA LEU A 51 0.34 -25.00 4.78
C LEU A 51 -0.75 -23.96 5.10
N HIS A 52 -0.97 -23.68 6.39
CA HIS A 52 -1.92 -22.66 6.82
C HIS A 52 -1.49 -21.26 6.35
N LEU A 53 -0.20 -20.90 6.42
CA LEU A 53 0.30 -19.63 5.89
C LEU A 53 0.06 -19.52 4.36
N ARG A 54 0.34 -20.59 3.61
CA ARG A 54 0.09 -20.60 2.15
C ARG A 54 -1.39 -20.48 1.82
N LYS A 55 -2.26 -21.19 2.53
CA LYS A 55 -3.71 -21.09 2.36
C LYS A 55 -4.21 -19.70 2.69
N ALA A 56 -3.75 -19.12 3.80
CA ALA A 56 -4.09 -17.75 4.19
C ALA A 56 -3.64 -16.73 3.13
N ALA A 57 -2.43 -16.86 2.58
CA ALA A 57 -1.95 -15.98 1.52
C ALA A 57 -2.84 -16.02 0.27
N ILE A 58 -3.28 -17.20 -0.17
CA ILE A 58 -4.23 -17.35 -1.28
C ILE A 58 -5.57 -16.68 -0.95
N ASN A 59 -6.07 -16.84 0.27
CA ASN A 59 -7.29 -16.19 0.70
C ASN A 59 -7.16 -14.66 0.69
N LEU A 60 -5.98 -14.11 1.04
CA LEU A 60 -5.72 -12.66 0.93
C LEU A 60 -5.78 -12.19 -0.54
N GLU A 61 -5.14 -12.92 -1.47
CA GLU A 61 -5.19 -12.59 -2.91
C GLU A 61 -6.62 -12.62 -3.46
N LEU A 62 -7.44 -13.55 -2.99
CA LEU A 62 -8.86 -13.64 -3.31
C LEU A 62 -9.74 -12.64 -2.54
N GLN A 63 -9.15 -11.79 -1.69
CA GLN A 63 -9.83 -10.85 -0.78
C GLN A 63 -10.84 -11.56 0.16
N GLN A 64 -10.59 -12.81 0.45
CA GLN A 64 -11.38 -13.65 1.37
C GLN A 64 -10.85 -13.45 2.80
N TRP A 65 -10.96 -12.24 3.32
CA TRP A 65 -10.32 -11.80 4.55
C TRP A 65 -10.63 -12.67 5.77
N GLU A 66 -11.89 -13.07 5.95
CA GLU A 66 -12.30 -13.92 7.08
C GLU A 66 -11.63 -15.31 7.02
N PHE A 67 -11.58 -15.93 5.83
CA PHE A 67 -10.92 -17.23 5.67
C PHE A 67 -9.40 -17.12 5.94
N ALA A 68 -8.77 -16.03 5.52
CA ALA A 68 -7.37 -15.79 5.85
C ALA A 68 -7.16 -15.65 7.38
N ILE A 69 -8.02 -14.86 8.04
CA ILE A 69 -7.99 -14.66 9.50
C ILE A 69 -8.13 -15.99 10.24
N ASP A 70 -9.01 -16.89 9.80
CA ASP A 70 -9.22 -18.17 10.46
C ASP A 70 -7.99 -19.09 10.36
N GLU A 71 -7.29 -19.05 9.22
CA GLU A 71 -6.00 -19.77 9.08
C GLU A 71 -4.95 -19.17 10.04
N TYR A 72 -4.82 -17.84 10.13
CA TYR A 72 -3.90 -17.20 11.08
C TYR A 72 -4.26 -17.49 12.52
N LYS A 73 -5.54 -17.51 12.90
CA LYS A 73 -5.99 -17.94 14.23
C LYS A 73 -5.60 -19.40 14.51
N SER A 74 -5.67 -20.27 13.51
CA SER A 74 -5.24 -21.67 13.66
C SER A 74 -3.76 -21.78 13.99
N ILE A 75 -2.92 -20.99 13.31
CA ILE A 75 -1.47 -20.92 13.61
C ILE A 75 -1.26 -20.39 15.03
N LEU A 76 -1.89 -19.28 15.38
CA LEU A 76 -1.68 -18.59 16.66
C LEU A 76 -2.22 -19.34 17.86
N ARG A 77 -3.08 -20.34 17.70
CA ARG A 77 -3.45 -21.27 18.79
C ARG A 77 -2.30 -22.17 19.24
N HIS A 78 -1.34 -22.44 18.37
CA HIS A 78 -0.20 -23.30 18.64
C HIS A 78 1.11 -22.53 18.84
N ASP A 79 1.20 -21.37 18.21
CA ASP A 79 2.34 -20.46 18.27
C ASP A 79 1.83 -19.02 18.37
N GLU A 80 1.50 -18.60 19.59
CA GLU A 80 0.90 -17.29 19.89
C GLU A 80 1.79 -16.11 19.45
N LYS A 81 3.10 -16.34 19.33
CA LYS A 81 4.11 -15.34 18.97
C LYS A 81 4.55 -15.43 17.52
N ASN A 82 3.82 -16.13 16.66
CA ASN A 82 4.13 -16.19 15.24
C ASN A 82 3.96 -14.83 14.60
N LEU A 83 5.08 -14.10 14.43
CA LEU A 83 5.07 -12.73 13.92
C LEU A 83 4.45 -12.62 12.51
N THR A 84 4.66 -13.64 11.66
CA THR A 84 4.07 -13.68 10.33
C THR A 84 2.55 -13.77 10.38
N ALA A 85 2.03 -14.66 11.23
CA ALA A 85 0.59 -14.83 11.39
C ALA A 85 -0.06 -13.57 12.01
N LEU A 86 0.55 -12.99 13.04
CA LEU A 86 0.10 -11.72 13.64
C LEU A 86 0.07 -10.60 12.57
N PHE A 87 1.16 -10.44 11.80
CA PHE A 87 1.27 -9.37 10.82
C PHE A 87 0.18 -9.44 9.75
N TYR A 88 0.01 -10.60 9.13
CA TYR A 88 -0.98 -10.74 8.07
C TYR A 88 -2.42 -10.82 8.59
N ARG A 89 -2.63 -11.25 9.85
CA ARG A 89 -3.94 -11.14 10.48
C ARG A 89 -4.30 -9.67 10.75
N ALA A 90 -3.36 -8.87 11.23
CA ALA A 90 -3.53 -7.43 11.40
C ALA A 90 -3.84 -6.74 10.05
N TYR A 91 -3.13 -7.12 8.99
CA TYR A 91 -3.39 -6.64 7.64
C TYR A 91 -4.83 -6.96 7.19
N ALA A 92 -5.28 -8.21 7.35
CA ALA A 92 -6.65 -8.61 7.03
C ALA A 92 -7.70 -7.87 7.87
N TYR A 93 -7.47 -7.71 9.19
CA TYR A 93 -8.33 -6.90 10.06
C TYR A 93 -8.41 -5.44 9.61
N THR A 94 -7.31 -4.86 9.14
CA THR A 94 -7.27 -3.49 8.63
C THR A 94 -8.19 -3.34 7.40
N HIS A 95 -8.14 -4.28 6.46
CA HIS A 95 -9.03 -4.31 5.29
C HIS A 95 -10.51 -4.47 5.66
N MET A 96 -10.79 -5.20 6.73
CA MET A 96 -12.14 -5.36 7.27
C MET A 96 -12.57 -4.20 8.18
N ARG A 97 -11.77 -3.16 8.32
CA ARG A 97 -12.00 -2.01 9.22
C ARG A 97 -12.11 -2.41 10.71
N ARG A 98 -11.57 -3.56 11.08
CA ARG A 98 -11.48 -4.01 12.48
C ARG A 98 -10.21 -3.46 13.12
N TYR A 99 -10.11 -2.14 13.19
CA TYR A 99 -8.88 -1.43 13.53
C TYR A 99 -8.32 -1.75 14.92
N ASP A 100 -9.19 -1.95 15.92
CA ASP A 100 -8.72 -2.31 17.26
C ASP A 100 -8.06 -3.69 17.30
N LEU A 101 -8.56 -4.66 16.53
CA LEU A 101 -7.94 -5.98 16.42
C LEU A 101 -6.61 -5.90 15.67
N ALA A 102 -6.55 -5.15 14.57
CA ALA A 102 -5.31 -4.92 13.84
C ALA A 102 -4.24 -4.25 14.72
N LYS A 103 -4.63 -3.23 15.48
CA LYS A 103 -3.75 -2.53 16.43
C LYS A 103 -3.17 -3.50 17.47
N ASN A 104 -3.98 -4.40 18.04
CA ASN A 104 -3.51 -5.36 19.03
C ASN A 104 -2.45 -6.29 18.43
N ASP A 105 -2.70 -6.88 17.26
CA ASP A 105 -1.75 -7.77 16.60
C ASP A 105 -0.43 -7.06 16.27
N TYR A 106 -0.48 -5.82 15.74
CA TYR A 106 0.75 -5.06 15.50
C TYR A 106 1.51 -4.72 16.80
N ASN A 107 0.79 -4.40 17.88
CA ASN A 107 1.43 -4.18 19.18
C ASN A 107 2.08 -5.46 19.72
N ASP A 108 1.44 -6.61 19.56
CA ASP A 108 2.02 -7.90 19.98
C ASP A 108 3.33 -8.17 19.23
N ILE A 109 3.37 -7.86 17.91
CA ILE A 109 4.64 -7.93 17.15
C ILE A 109 5.69 -7.00 17.73
N LEU A 110 5.32 -5.75 18.05
CA LEU A 110 6.27 -4.75 18.55
C LEU A 110 6.73 -5.02 19.99
N LEU A 111 5.95 -5.77 20.79
CA LEU A 111 6.38 -6.28 22.09
C LEU A 111 7.48 -7.34 21.93
N GLU A 112 7.35 -8.26 20.98
CA GLU A 112 8.34 -9.31 20.72
C GLU A 112 9.56 -8.78 19.95
N LYS A 113 9.34 -7.87 19.00
CA LYS A 113 10.39 -7.28 18.16
C LYS A 113 10.18 -5.75 18.02
N PRO A 114 10.69 -4.96 18.97
CA PRO A 114 10.51 -3.51 18.97
C PRO A 114 11.03 -2.77 17.73
N THR A 115 11.94 -3.37 16.97
CA THR A 115 12.51 -2.81 15.74
C THR A 115 11.81 -3.30 14.47
N HIS A 116 10.64 -3.95 14.57
CA HIS A 116 9.92 -4.46 13.40
C HIS A 116 9.28 -3.30 12.63
N MET A 117 9.96 -2.86 11.59
CA MET A 117 9.59 -1.69 10.80
C MET A 117 8.20 -1.82 10.17
N GLU A 118 7.93 -2.94 9.52
CA GLU A 118 6.67 -3.17 8.80
C GLU A 118 5.46 -3.18 9.75
N ALA A 119 5.62 -3.74 10.96
CA ALA A 119 4.56 -3.70 11.95
C ALA A 119 4.31 -2.27 12.46
N ARG A 120 5.36 -1.47 12.62
CA ARG A 120 5.23 -0.07 13.02
C ARG A 120 4.59 0.77 11.93
N LEU A 121 4.94 0.55 10.65
CA LEU A 121 4.27 1.17 9.49
C LEU A 121 2.79 0.78 9.43
N GLY A 122 2.49 -0.51 9.63
CA GLY A 122 1.11 -1.02 9.65
C GLY A 122 0.29 -0.41 10.79
N LEU A 123 0.87 -0.29 11.98
CA LEU A 123 0.22 0.36 13.13
C LEU A 123 -0.01 1.85 12.89
N ALA A 124 0.97 2.55 12.30
CA ALA A 124 0.82 3.96 11.94
C ALA A 124 -0.33 4.15 10.93
N TYR A 125 -0.43 3.29 9.94
CA TYR A 125 -1.54 3.30 8.99
C TYR A 125 -2.90 3.05 9.66
N VAL A 126 -2.98 2.08 10.58
CA VAL A 126 -4.19 1.84 11.39
C VAL A 126 -4.56 3.08 12.19
N TYR A 127 -3.61 3.76 12.84
CA TYR A 127 -3.90 4.99 13.55
C TYR A 127 -4.39 6.13 12.63
N GLN A 128 -3.86 6.24 11.41
CA GLN A 128 -4.40 7.19 10.41
C GLN A 128 -5.88 6.88 10.09
N LEU A 129 -6.22 5.61 9.85
CA LEU A 129 -7.60 5.18 9.58
C LEU A 129 -8.53 5.42 10.78
N MET A 130 -8.01 5.39 12.01
CA MET A 130 -8.73 5.73 13.23
C MET A 130 -8.82 7.26 13.48
N GLY A 131 -8.23 8.09 12.62
CA GLY A 131 -8.16 9.54 12.79
C GLY A 131 -7.12 10.01 13.82
N LYS A 132 -6.29 9.12 14.36
CA LYS A 132 -5.25 9.39 15.36
C LYS A 132 -3.94 9.79 14.69
N ARG A 133 -3.97 10.93 13.97
CA ARG A 133 -2.87 11.37 13.13
C ARG A 133 -1.57 11.65 13.88
N ASN A 134 -1.65 12.20 15.11
CA ASN A 134 -0.46 12.46 15.90
C ASN A 134 0.21 11.17 16.37
N ASP A 135 -0.58 10.19 16.86
CA ASP A 135 -0.06 8.87 17.26
C ASP A 135 0.60 8.16 16.06
N ALA A 136 0.02 8.29 14.87
CA ALA A 136 0.60 7.76 13.63
C ALA A 136 1.94 8.44 13.29
N LEU A 137 2.02 9.77 13.43
CA LEU A 137 3.23 10.54 13.15
C LEU A 137 4.36 10.15 14.11
N ASP A 138 4.06 9.96 15.39
CA ASP A 138 5.05 9.53 16.39
C ASP A 138 5.66 8.16 16.02
N LEU A 139 4.83 7.21 15.56
CA LEU A 139 5.33 5.92 15.07
C LEU A 139 6.21 6.06 13.83
N LEU A 140 5.83 6.94 12.90
CA LEU A 140 6.60 7.18 11.66
C LEU A 140 7.94 7.90 11.94
N ASN A 141 7.98 8.79 12.95
CA ASN A 141 9.23 9.38 13.43
C ASN A 141 10.20 8.29 13.92
N ILE A 142 9.71 7.34 14.70
CA ILE A 142 10.52 6.20 15.17
C ILE A 142 10.99 5.34 13.98
N VAL A 143 10.15 5.12 12.95
CA VAL A 143 10.55 4.38 11.75
C VAL A 143 11.73 5.06 11.06
N VAL A 144 11.64 6.36 10.79
CA VAL A 144 12.70 7.11 10.09
C VAL A 144 13.97 7.19 10.94
N GLU A 145 13.85 7.34 12.26
CA GLU A 145 14.99 7.34 13.18
C GLU A 145 15.74 5.99 13.22
N GLN A 146 14.99 4.87 13.32
CA GLN A 146 15.56 3.53 13.41
C GLN A 146 16.00 2.95 12.07
N HIS A 147 15.39 3.41 10.97
CA HIS A 147 15.62 2.92 9.61
C HIS A 147 15.84 4.09 8.63
N PRO A 148 16.92 4.88 8.79
CA PRO A 148 17.15 6.10 8.00
C PRO A 148 17.35 5.83 6.50
N ASP A 149 17.63 4.59 6.11
CA ASP A 149 17.75 4.18 4.70
C ASP A 149 16.41 3.74 4.09
N SER A 150 15.35 3.60 4.91
CA SER A 150 14.05 3.13 4.44
C SER A 150 13.28 4.23 3.71
N VAL A 151 13.20 4.15 2.38
CA VAL A 151 12.36 5.04 1.58
C VAL A 151 10.89 4.96 2.01
N GLY A 152 10.40 3.76 2.33
CA GLY A 152 9.01 3.55 2.79
C GLY A 152 8.65 4.33 4.05
N GLY A 153 9.61 4.50 4.98
CA GLY A 153 9.43 5.33 6.18
C GLY A 153 9.19 6.80 5.82
N TYR A 154 10.05 7.37 4.97
CA TYR A 154 9.91 8.75 4.51
C TYR A 154 8.62 8.96 3.70
N VAL A 155 8.29 8.05 2.78
CA VAL A 155 7.04 8.11 1.99
C VAL A 155 5.81 8.14 2.91
N ALA A 156 5.75 7.26 3.90
CA ALA A 156 4.62 7.18 4.82
C ALA A 156 4.51 8.47 5.66
N ARG A 157 5.63 9.00 6.16
CA ARG A 157 5.65 10.22 6.97
C ARG A 157 5.30 11.46 6.14
N ALA A 158 5.93 11.65 4.98
CA ALA A 158 5.66 12.75 4.08
C ALA A 158 4.18 12.80 3.63
N SER A 159 3.59 11.63 3.36
CA SER A 159 2.17 11.55 3.00
C SER A 159 1.28 12.01 4.15
N LEU A 160 1.54 11.54 5.38
CA LEU A 160 0.78 11.95 6.56
C LEU A 160 0.97 13.43 6.88
N GLU A 161 2.19 13.95 6.80
CA GLU A 161 2.50 15.36 7.02
C GLU A 161 1.81 16.26 6.00
N THR A 162 1.75 15.82 4.73
CA THR A 162 0.99 16.52 3.68
C THR A 162 -0.49 16.61 4.04
N ASP A 163 -1.11 15.51 4.50
CA ASP A 163 -2.50 15.47 4.94
C ASP A 163 -2.76 16.32 6.20
N MET A 164 -1.74 16.46 7.05
CA MET A 164 -1.76 17.32 8.23
C MET A 164 -1.42 18.78 7.91
N LYS A 165 -1.12 19.10 6.66
CA LYS A 165 -0.67 20.43 6.17
C LYS A 165 0.65 20.91 6.79
N ARG A 166 1.49 19.97 7.22
CA ARG A 166 2.85 20.19 7.69
C ARG A 166 3.79 20.17 6.49
N TYR A 167 3.64 21.19 5.65
CA TYR A 167 4.20 21.15 4.30
C TYR A 167 5.74 21.26 4.26
N ASP A 168 6.36 21.99 5.17
CA ASP A 168 7.83 22.13 5.17
C ASP A 168 8.50 20.82 5.58
N GLU A 169 7.93 20.10 6.55
CA GLU A 169 8.39 18.76 6.95
C GLU A 169 8.16 17.74 5.82
N ALA A 170 6.97 17.75 5.22
CA ALA A 170 6.66 16.88 4.10
C ALA A 170 7.60 17.08 2.90
N LEU A 171 7.99 18.35 2.59
CA LEU A 171 8.95 18.62 1.52
C LEU A 171 10.31 18.00 1.80
N TYR A 172 10.80 18.11 3.04
CA TYR A 172 12.06 17.48 3.45
C TYR A 172 12.02 15.97 3.21
N ASP A 173 10.96 15.30 3.63
CA ASP A 173 10.84 13.86 3.47
C ASP A 173 10.69 13.42 2.00
N TRP A 174 9.94 14.18 1.18
CA TRP A 174 9.88 13.93 -0.25
C TRP A 174 11.23 14.14 -0.94
N GLU A 175 12.02 15.12 -0.52
CA GLU A 175 13.41 15.31 -1.00
C GLU A 175 14.27 14.10 -0.65
N GLU A 176 14.14 13.56 0.57
CA GLU A 176 14.85 12.35 0.99
C GLU A 176 14.44 11.12 0.16
N CYS A 177 13.15 11.00 -0.22
CA CYS A 177 12.69 9.96 -1.14
C CYS A 177 13.32 10.12 -2.53
N ILE A 178 13.31 11.34 -3.09
CA ILE A 178 13.87 11.66 -4.41
C ILE A 178 15.39 11.43 -4.45
N LYS A 179 16.11 11.73 -3.38
CA LYS A 179 17.57 11.47 -3.30
C LYS A 179 17.90 9.99 -3.40
N ARG A 180 17.04 9.11 -2.83
CA ARG A 180 17.26 7.66 -2.80
C ARG A 180 16.80 6.96 -4.08
N ASP A 181 15.74 7.49 -4.71
CA ASP A 181 15.21 6.98 -5.97
C ASP A 181 14.84 8.17 -6.90
N PRO A 182 15.86 8.74 -7.60
CA PRO A 182 15.68 9.94 -8.41
C PRO A 182 14.79 9.74 -9.65
N ASP A 183 14.59 8.51 -10.07
CA ASP A 183 13.82 8.19 -11.28
C ASP A 183 12.35 7.91 -10.96
N ASN A 184 11.99 7.83 -9.69
CA ASN A 184 10.61 7.61 -9.26
C ASN A 184 9.77 8.88 -9.46
N THR A 185 8.99 8.87 -10.52
CA THR A 185 8.13 10.00 -10.90
C THR A 185 7.12 10.36 -9.81
N ASP A 186 6.60 9.38 -9.06
CA ASP A 186 5.55 9.61 -8.07
C ASP A 186 6.08 10.44 -6.88
N TYR A 187 7.34 10.27 -6.49
CA TYR A 187 7.95 11.10 -5.44
C TYR A 187 8.09 12.56 -5.89
N HIS A 188 8.51 12.79 -7.14
CA HIS A 188 8.58 14.12 -7.70
C HIS A 188 7.19 14.77 -7.80
N LEU A 189 6.17 14.02 -8.22
CA LEU A 189 4.80 14.53 -8.31
C LEU A 189 4.24 14.88 -6.93
N SER A 190 4.50 14.05 -5.92
CA SER A 190 4.08 14.32 -4.53
C SER A 190 4.77 15.57 -3.97
N TYR A 191 6.07 15.73 -4.21
CA TYR A 191 6.82 16.93 -3.87
C TYR A 191 6.22 18.19 -4.53
N ILE A 192 5.90 18.10 -5.83
CA ILE A 192 5.28 19.18 -6.59
C ILE A 192 3.88 19.51 -6.04
N ASP A 193 3.11 18.50 -5.65
CA ASP A 193 1.80 18.70 -5.02
C ASP A 193 1.89 19.54 -3.74
N VAL A 194 2.87 19.26 -2.90
CA VAL A 194 3.13 20.03 -1.69
C VAL A 194 3.52 21.47 -2.03
N LEU A 195 4.41 21.66 -3.02
CA LEU A 195 4.79 23.03 -3.47
C LEU A 195 3.59 23.83 -3.97
N ILE A 196 2.67 23.20 -4.71
CA ILE A 196 1.44 23.84 -5.18
C ILE A 196 0.53 24.19 -3.98
N ALA A 197 0.38 23.29 -3.02
CA ALA A 197 -0.41 23.52 -1.81
C ALA A 197 0.12 24.69 -0.98
N MET A 198 1.44 24.92 -0.97
CA MET A 198 2.11 26.04 -0.34
C MET A 198 2.03 27.34 -1.17
N GLY A 199 1.48 27.31 -2.38
CA GLY A 199 1.49 28.45 -3.30
C GLY A 199 2.84 28.73 -3.97
N ARG A 200 3.85 27.85 -3.83
CA ARG A 200 5.20 27.97 -4.42
C ARG A 200 5.18 27.62 -5.92
N LYS A 201 4.27 28.26 -6.69
CA LYS A 201 3.92 27.92 -8.08
C LYS A 201 5.13 27.93 -9.02
N GLU A 202 6.05 28.89 -8.88
CA GLU A 202 7.22 29.01 -9.75
C GLU A 202 8.21 27.85 -9.56
N THR A 203 8.40 27.43 -8.32
CA THR A 203 9.24 26.25 -8.00
C THR A 203 8.58 24.96 -8.52
N ALA A 204 7.28 24.79 -8.27
CA ALA A 204 6.51 23.66 -8.79
C ALA A 204 6.59 23.56 -10.33
N ARG A 205 6.49 24.72 -11.02
CA ARG A 205 6.60 24.79 -12.48
C ARG A 205 7.98 24.36 -12.98
N ARG A 206 9.05 24.78 -12.30
CA ARG A 206 10.41 24.34 -12.64
C ARG A 206 10.59 22.82 -12.50
N GLU A 207 10.08 22.25 -11.43
CA GLU A 207 10.17 20.78 -11.21
C GLU A 207 9.33 20.00 -12.24
N LEU A 208 8.13 20.46 -12.60
CA LEU A 208 7.33 19.87 -13.69
C LEU A 208 8.05 19.93 -15.03
N ASN A 209 8.70 21.03 -15.35
CA ASN A 209 9.46 21.16 -16.60
C ASN A 209 10.65 20.20 -16.63
N LYS A 210 11.31 19.92 -15.49
CA LYS A 210 12.35 18.90 -15.40
C LYS A 210 11.79 17.51 -15.69
N LEU A 211 10.64 17.15 -15.13
CA LEU A 211 9.97 15.87 -15.42
C LEU A 211 9.58 15.75 -16.89
N SER A 212 9.04 16.82 -17.48
CA SER A 212 8.75 16.86 -18.92
C SER A 212 10.00 16.64 -19.78
N GLY A 213 11.12 17.25 -19.41
CA GLY A 213 12.42 17.07 -20.07
C GLY A 213 13.00 15.65 -19.93
N ARG A 214 12.60 14.90 -18.87
CA ARG A 214 12.94 13.48 -18.70
C ARG A 214 12.01 12.52 -19.46
N GLY A 215 11.05 13.04 -20.23
CA GLY A 215 10.15 12.23 -21.05
C GLY A 215 8.88 11.76 -20.32
N VAL A 216 8.57 12.28 -19.15
CA VAL A 216 7.30 11.99 -18.49
C VAL A 216 6.14 12.49 -19.33
N ASN A 217 5.12 11.65 -19.53
CA ASN A 217 3.98 11.95 -20.40
C ASN A 217 3.29 13.26 -19.99
N GLN A 218 3.16 14.17 -20.93
CA GLN A 218 2.52 15.48 -20.70
C GLN A 218 1.05 15.36 -20.24
N GLY A 219 0.35 14.29 -20.62
CA GLY A 219 -0.99 14.01 -20.14
C GLY A 219 -1.04 13.85 -18.60
N ALA A 220 -0.03 13.18 -18.02
CA ALA A 220 0.09 13.01 -16.57
C ALA A 220 0.39 14.34 -15.87
N LEU A 221 1.15 15.24 -16.51
CA LEU A 221 1.54 16.53 -15.93
C LEU A 221 0.48 17.63 -16.08
N ARG A 222 -0.47 17.45 -17.00
CA ARG A 222 -1.47 18.47 -17.36
C ARG A 222 -2.28 18.99 -16.16
N GLY A 223 -2.69 18.08 -15.27
CA GLY A 223 -3.46 18.44 -14.07
C GLY A 223 -2.71 19.38 -13.14
N PHE A 224 -1.40 19.16 -12.98
CA PHE A 224 -0.53 19.99 -12.16
C PHE A 224 -0.39 21.41 -12.74
N TYR A 225 -0.16 21.54 -14.05
CA TYR A 225 -0.12 22.85 -14.72
C TYR A 225 -1.43 23.62 -14.60
N GLN A 226 -2.58 22.93 -14.64
CA GLN A 226 -3.90 23.58 -14.50
C GLN A 226 -4.11 24.14 -13.09
N ARG A 227 -3.65 23.45 -12.04
CA ARG A 227 -3.77 23.89 -10.63
C ARG A 227 -2.90 25.09 -10.30
N MET A 228 -1.94 25.43 -11.15
CA MET A 228 -1.06 26.58 -10.99
C MET A 228 -1.54 27.84 -11.75
N LYS A 229 -2.64 27.76 -12.50
CA LYS A 229 -3.26 28.94 -13.14
C LYS A 229 -4.01 29.76 -12.08
#